data_75a364d40618b4910574efd8c9ff56a1
#
_entry.id   75a364d40618b4910574efd8c9ff56a1
#
_cell.length_a   1.000
_cell.length_b   1.000
_cell.length_c   1.000
_cell.angle_alpha   90.00
_cell.angle_beta   90.00
_cell.angle_gamma   90.00
#
_symmetry.space_group_name_H-M   'P 1'
#
loop_
_entity.id
_entity.type
_entity.pdbx_description
1 polymer ?
#
loop_
_entity_poly.entity_id
_entity_poly.type
_entity_poly.pdbx_seq_one_letter_code
_entity_poly.pdbx_strand_id
1 'polypeptide(L)' 'MLKLICVNVPDGYEGLLTKGKIYEGKENDMFYYDVSNDRAGNKDTYLKSVNEIEYIPVWTVFVRLDNWRARQLKQIGV' A
#
# COMPACT_ATOMS: atom_id res chain seq x y z
N MET A 1 -8.48 0.21 -11.88
CA MET A 1 -7.57 0.72 -10.84
C MET A 1 -7.24 -0.36 -9.85
N LEU A 2 -6.06 -0.29 -9.27
CA LEU A 2 -5.64 -1.23 -8.23
C LEU A 2 -6.23 -0.81 -6.90
N LYS A 3 -6.58 -1.80 -6.08
CA LYS A 3 -6.88 -1.56 -4.67
C LYS A 3 -5.65 -1.86 -3.84
N LEU A 4 -5.25 -0.90 -3.02
CA LEU A 4 -4.06 -0.94 -2.19
C LEU A 4 -4.46 -0.74 -0.74
N ILE A 5 -3.76 -1.39 0.17
CA ILE A 5 -3.95 -1.17 1.59
C ILE A 5 -2.71 -0.47 2.16
N CYS A 6 -2.94 0.56 2.99
CA CYS A 6 -1.86 1.25 3.68
C CYS A 6 -1.41 0.42 4.87
N VAL A 7 -0.17 -0.02 4.86
CA VAL A 7 0.38 -0.86 5.94
C VAL A 7 1.30 -0.08 6.88
N ASN A 8 1.81 1.06 6.44
CA ASN A 8 2.61 1.96 7.26
C ASN A 8 2.37 3.39 6.85
N VAL A 9 2.44 4.30 7.82
CA VAL A 9 2.34 5.76 7.57
C VAL A 9 3.69 6.35 7.93
N PRO A 10 4.45 6.86 6.96
CA PRO A 10 5.75 7.48 7.23
C PRO A 10 5.60 8.75 8.07
N ASP A 11 6.64 9.12 8.80
CA ASP A 11 6.69 10.37 9.55
C ASP A 11 6.41 11.55 8.61
N GLY A 12 5.54 12.45 9.04
CA GLY A 12 5.12 13.60 8.26
C GLY A 12 3.92 13.33 7.35
N TYR A 13 3.45 12.08 7.26
CA TYR A 13 2.32 11.71 6.40
C TYR A 13 1.04 11.42 7.18
N GLU A 14 1.01 11.66 8.48
CA GLU A 14 -0.11 11.31 9.36
C GLU A 14 -1.43 11.98 8.95
N GLY A 15 -1.36 13.17 8.36
CA GLY A 15 -2.54 13.86 7.86
C GLY A 15 -2.94 13.48 6.44
N LEU A 16 -2.15 12.66 5.76
CA LEU A 16 -2.34 12.30 4.36
C LEU A 16 -2.75 10.86 4.15
N LEU A 17 -2.40 9.98 5.08
CA LEU A 17 -2.63 8.54 4.99
C LEU A 17 -3.18 8.00 6.30
N THR A 18 -3.98 6.96 6.20
CA THR A 18 -4.52 6.25 7.36
C THR A 18 -4.13 4.77 7.27
N LYS A 19 -3.42 4.27 8.27
CA LYS A 19 -3.02 2.86 8.33
C LYS A 19 -4.26 1.97 8.36
N GLY A 20 -4.24 0.93 7.54
CA GLY A 20 -5.34 -0.02 7.43
C GLY A 20 -6.44 0.40 6.46
N LYS A 21 -6.39 1.61 5.93
CA LYS A 21 -7.36 2.08 4.95
C LYS A 21 -7.02 1.56 3.56
N ILE A 22 -8.06 1.28 2.78
CA ILE A 22 -7.93 0.85 1.39
C ILE A 22 -8.00 2.07 0.49
N TYR A 23 -7.03 2.20 -0.41
CA TYR A 23 -6.94 3.29 -1.37
C TYR A 23 -7.01 2.75 -2.78
N GLU A 24 -7.51 3.54 -3.70
CA GLU A 24 -7.42 3.24 -5.11
C GLU A 24 -6.21 3.91 -5.71
N GLY A 25 -5.43 3.16 -6.47
CA GLY A 25 -4.25 3.67 -7.12
C GLY A 25 -4.07 3.03 -8.48
N LYS A 26 -3.01 3.42 -9.16
CA LYS A 26 -2.61 2.80 -10.43
C LYS A 26 -1.10 2.68 -10.49
N GLU A 27 -0.63 1.80 -11.34
CA GLU A 27 0.79 1.66 -11.59
C GLU A 27 1.29 2.85 -12.40
N ASN A 28 2.30 3.54 -11.87
CA ASN A 28 2.98 4.60 -12.60
C ASN A 28 4.01 3.99 -13.55
N ASP A 29 4.83 3.08 -13.00
CA ASP A 29 5.78 2.29 -13.79
C ASP A 29 6.03 0.97 -13.06
N MET A 30 7.15 0.29 -13.36
CA MET A 30 7.50 -0.98 -12.72
C MET A 30 7.73 -0.85 -11.21
N PHE A 31 8.04 0.34 -10.72
CA PHE A 31 8.52 0.54 -9.36
C PHE A 31 7.62 1.38 -8.48
N TYR A 32 6.61 2.07 -9.05
CA TYR A 32 5.82 3.05 -8.31
C TYR A 32 4.33 2.89 -8.50
N TYR A 33 3.59 3.23 -7.44
CA TYR A 33 2.15 3.43 -7.48
C TYR A 33 1.83 4.92 -7.37
N ASP A 34 0.82 5.37 -8.12
CA ASP A 34 0.21 6.67 -7.92
C ASP A 34 -1.07 6.48 -7.12
N VAL A 35 -1.18 7.13 -5.98
CA VAL A 35 -2.31 6.97 -5.05
C VAL A 35 -2.82 8.34 -4.63
N SER A 36 -4.15 8.53 -4.67
CA SER A 36 -4.77 9.71 -4.09
C SER A 36 -4.81 9.57 -2.58
N ASN A 37 -4.18 10.52 -1.86
CA ASN A 37 -4.14 10.50 -0.41
C ASN A 37 -5.44 11.03 0.21
N ASP A 38 -5.49 11.14 1.55
CA ASP A 38 -6.69 11.60 2.26
C ASP A 38 -7.01 13.08 2.02
N ARG A 39 -6.07 13.83 1.49
CA ARG A 39 -6.26 15.23 1.14
C ARG A 39 -6.83 15.31 -0.28
N ALA A 40 -8.04 15.81 -0.40
CA ALA A 40 -8.75 15.86 -1.68
C ALA A 40 -7.91 16.52 -2.77
N GLY A 41 -7.84 15.87 -3.94
CA GLY A 41 -7.15 16.40 -5.12
C GLY A 41 -5.65 16.16 -5.16
N ASN A 42 -5.05 15.64 -4.11
CA ASN A 42 -3.62 15.38 -4.07
C ASN A 42 -3.32 13.92 -4.41
N LYS A 43 -2.34 13.73 -5.27
CA LYS A 43 -1.82 12.40 -5.62
C LYS A 43 -0.33 12.37 -5.32
N ASP A 44 0.11 11.27 -4.76
CA ASP A 44 1.52 11.03 -4.48
C ASP A 44 1.98 9.72 -5.09
N THR A 45 3.28 9.62 -5.29
CA THR A 45 3.91 8.44 -5.85
C THR A 45 4.61 7.66 -4.74
N TYR A 46 4.36 6.36 -4.66
CA TYR A 46 4.90 5.49 -3.62
C TYR A 46 5.62 4.30 -4.24
N LEU A 47 6.77 3.96 -3.66
CA LEU A 47 7.58 2.85 -4.13
C LEU A 47 6.87 1.53 -3.88
N LYS A 48 6.86 0.66 -4.90
CA LYS A 48 6.37 -0.71 -4.77
C LYS A 48 7.37 -1.54 -3.98
N SER A 49 6.86 -2.49 -3.19
CA SER A 49 7.72 -3.49 -2.61
C SER A 49 7.70 -4.77 -3.44
N VAL A 50 8.73 -5.60 -3.26
CA VAL A 50 8.82 -6.91 -3.89
C VAL A 50 8.45 -7.98 -2.87
N ASN A 51 7.93 -9.13 -3.36
CA ASN A 51 7.61 -10.27 -2.51
C ASN A 51 6.62 -9.95 -1.38
N GLU A 52 5.62 -9.13 -1.69
CA GLU A 52 4.63 -8.66 -0.71
C GLU A 52 3.88 -9.79 0.00
N ILE A 53 3.80 -10.96 -0.61
CA ILE A 53 3.11 -12.11 -0.02
C ILE A 53 3.94 -12.72 1.11
N GLU A 54 5.26 -12.81 0.93
CA GLU A 54 6.15 -13.44 1.91
C GLU A 54 6.78 -12.46 2.89
N TYR A 55 7.05 -11.25 2.43
CA TYR A 55 7.78 -10.28 3.20
C TYR A 55 7.34 -8.86 2.86
N ILE A 56 7.04 -8.08 3.88
CA ILE A 56 6.72 -6.65 3.73
C ILE A 56 7.83 -5.86 4.42
N PRO A 57 8.68 -5.18 3.64
CA PRO A 57 9.72 -4.34 4.24
C PRO A 57 9.13 -3.23 5.10
N VAL A 58 9.85 -2.81 6.13
CA VAL A 58 9.38 -1.78 7.06
C VAL A 58 9.13 -0.43 6.39
N TRP A 59 9.79 -0.16 5.26
CA TRP A 59 9.60 1.09 4.50
C TRP A 59 8.38 1.05 3.58
N THR A 60 7.71 -0.10 3.45
CA THR A 60 6.55 -0.23 2.55
C THR A 60 5.37 0.54 3.10
N VAL A 61 4.78 1.38 2.26
CA VAL A 61 3.58 2.15 2.61
C VAL A 61 2.33 1.43 2.14
N PHE A 62 2.33 0.95 0.90
CA PHE A 62 1.19 0.30 0.28
C PHE A 62 1.53 -1.10 -0.19
N VAL A 63 0.56 -2.00 -0.05
CA VAL A 63 0.61 -3.36 -0.57
C VAL A 63 -0.67 -3.57 -1.37
N ARG A 64 -0.59 -4.33 -2.45
CA ARG A 64 -1.80 -4.70 -3.20
C ARG A 64 -2.73 -5.49 -2.29
N LEU A 65 -4.00 -5.14 -2.32
CA LEU A 65 -5.00 -5.73 -1.42
C LEU A 65 -5.09 -7.25 -1.60
N ASP A 66 -5.04 -7.74 -2.82
CA ASP A 66 -5.08 -9.18 -3.09
C ASP A 66 -3.86 -9.91 -2.51
N ASN A 67 -2.67 -9.31 -2.63
CA ASN A 67 -1.46 -9.88 -2.03
C ASN A 67 -1.53 -9.86 -0.51
N TRP A 68 -2.05 -8.79 0.07
CA TRP A 68 -2.20 -8.67 1.51
C TRP A 68 -3.17 -9.72 2.05
N ARG A 69 -4.28 -9.95 1.36
CA ARG A 69 -5.25 -10.99 1.74
C ARG A 69 -4.65 -12.38 1.66
N ALA A 70 -3.88 -12.68 0.63
CA ALA A 70 -3.19 -13.95 0.48
C ALA A 70 -2.21 -14.18 1.63
N ARG A 71 -1.48 -13.13 2.03
CA ARG A 71 -0.56 -13.18 3.15
C ARG A 71 -1.27 -13.46 4.47
N GLN A 72 -2.44 -12.85 4.71
CA GLN A 72 -3.22 -13.10 5.92
C GLN A 72 -3.70 -14.54 5.99
N LEU A 73 -4.18 -15.09 4.89
CA LEU A 73 -4.58 -16.50 4.83
C LEU A 73 -3.41 -17.43 5.15
N LYS A 74 -2.23 -17.14 4.62
CA LYS A 74 -1.03 -17.92 4.89
C LYS A 74 -0.64 -17.87 6.38
N GLN A 75 -0.79 -16.70 7.01
CA GLN A 75 -0.42 -16.52 8.42
C GLN A 75 -1.33 -17.26 9.39
N ILE A 76 -2.57 -17.52 9.04
CA ILE A 76 -3.49 -18.26 9.91
C ILE A 76 -3.42 -19.78 9.70
N GLY A 77 -2.42 -20.25 8.99
CA GLY A 77 -2.14 -21.67 8.87
C GLY A 77 -3.03 -22.43 7.90
N VAL A 78 -3.61 -21.74 6.97
CA VAL A 78 -4.49 -22.34 5.98
C VAL A 78 -3.71 -22.75 4.73
#